data_3f4f0c4b8cbaba0bc0fd03b4507138e8
#
_entry.id   3f4f0c4b8cbaba0bc0fd03b4507138e8
#
_cell.length_a   1.000
_cell.length_b   1.000
_cell.length_c   1.000
_cell.angle_alpha   90.00
_cell.angle_beta   90.00
_cell.angle_gamma   90.00
#
_symmetry.space_group_name_H-M   'P 1'
#
loop_
_entity.id
_entity.type
_entity.pdbx_description
1 polymer ?
#
loop_
_entity_poly.entity_id
_entity_poly.type
_entity_poly.pdbx_seq_one_letter_code
_entity_poly.pdbx_strand_id
1 'polypeptide(L)'
;MAPGAQFHAAALRLVLPTIPCMEISSIEFRGQPAVCARGADGSSLTVALHGAQVLSWITADGVERLYLSPRAIFDGQAAIRGGVPICCPQFNQRGMLPKHGFMRNLPWETQAAHTPETPDTLRLTLRDSEATRKLWPHAFEARLEATLAAGKLRLALTLLNTDHAPWTFAAALHTYLRVDDIAQVRLEGLQGANRWDSLRDDRHVETAPALHFDAEFDSVYAAPPKPLRLVQPAGTLEISQSASCTETVVWNPGAVLGAKLADMPEDGFRHMLCVEAARIDEPVLLAPGAQWQGWQQLCVS
;
A
#
# COMPACT_ATOMS: atom_id res chain seq x y z
N MET A 1 -31.01 61.53 -39.80
CA MET A 1 -31.30 60.49 -38.84
C MET A 1 -30.68 59.19 -39.40
N ALA A 2 -29.61 58.71 -38.82
CA ALA A 2 -28.93 57.46 -39.20
C ALA A 2 -29.37 56.34 -38.22
N PRO A 3 -29.64 55.11 -38.65
CA PRO A 3 -30.03 54.01 -37.78
C PRO A 3 -28.81 53.40 -37.05
N GLY A 4 -28.94 53.22 -35.73
CA GLY A 4 -27.92 52.65 -34.88
C GLY A 4 -27.76 51.14 -35.11
N ALA A 5 -26.54 50.73 -35.28
CA ALA A 5 -26.16 49.31 -35.35
C ALA A 5 -26.09 48.73 -33.92
N GLN A 6 -26.95 47.77 -33.63
CA GLN A 6 -26.85 46.95 -32.40
C GLN A 6 -25.82 45.83 -32.62
N PHE A 7 -24.70 45.88 -31.89
CA PHE A 7 -23.75 44.75 -31.82
C PHE A 7 -24.23 43.76 -30.80
N HIS A 8 -24.62 42.58 -31.25
CA HIS A 8 -24.86 41.41 -30.39
C HIS A 8 -23.50 40.79 -30.05
N ALA A 9 -23.08 40.93 -28.78
CA ALA A 9 -21.93 40.18 -28.26
C ALA A 9 -22.32 38.72 -28.02
N ALA A 10 -21.89 37.84 -28.90
CA ALA A 10 -21.98 36.40 -28.67
C ALA A 10 -20.97 36.01 -27.59
N ALA A 11 -21.45 35.63 -26.41
CA ALA A 11 -20.60 35.09 -25.34
C ALA A 11 -20.12 33.68 -25.76
N LEU A 12 -18.85 33.55 -26.11
CA LEU A 12 -18.18 32.26 -26.28
C LEU A 12 -18.13 31.61 -24.90
N ARG A 13 -18.97 30.60 -24.68
CA ARG A 13 -18.78 29.67 -23.55
C ARG A 13 -17.55 28.81 -23.84
N LEU A 14 -16.44 29.12 -23.18
CA LEU A 14 -15.32 28.17 -23.09
C LEU A 14 -15.82 26.92 -22.37
N VAL A 15 -16.06 25.86 -23.11
CA VAL A 15 -16.20 24.50 -22.54
C VAL A 15 -14.78 24.07 -22.21
N LEU A 16 -14.37 24.24 -20.95
CA LEU A 16 -13.14 23.65 -20.45
C LEU A 16 -13.28 22.13 -20.61
N PRO A 17 -12.27 21.44 -21.15
CA PRO A 17 -12.29 19.98 -21.22
C PRO A 17 -12.42 19.47 -19.76
N THR A 18 -13.45 18.66 -19.49
CA THR A 18 -13.54 17.89 -18.25
C THR A 18 -12.32 17.00 -18.19
N ILE A 19 -11.40 17.25 -17.27
CA ILE A 19 -10.31 16.35 -16.98
C ILE A 19 -10.97 15.03 -16.59
N PRO A 20 -10.67 13.90 -17.27
CA PRO A 20 -11.24 12.62 -16.92
C PRO A 20 -10.87 12.31 -15.48
N CYS A 21 -11.87 12.20 -14.63
CA CYS A 21 -11.74 11.86 -13.24
C CYS A 21 -11.68 10.34 -13.09
N MET A 22 -10.99 9.84 -12.07
CA MET A 22 -10.98 8.42 -11.75
C MET A 22 -12.41 7.93 -11.50
N GLU A 23 -12.83 6.87 -12.20
CA GLU A 23 -14.13 6.25 -12.03
C GLU A 23 -14.08 5.23 -10.89
N ILE A 24 -14.98 5.35 -9.91
CA ILE A 24 -15.05 4.45 -8.75
C ILE A 24 -16.36 3.69 -8.78
N SER A 25 -16.31 2.37 -8.65
CA SER A 25 -17.47 1.48 -8.61
C SER A 25 -17.35 0.46 -7.48
N SER A 26 -18.47 0.20 -6.80
CA SER A 26 -18.56 -0.93 -5.86
C SER A 26 -18.68 -2.22 -6.64
N ILE A 27 -17.92 -3.22 -6.24
CA ILE A 27 -17.87 -4.54 -6.86
C ILE A 27 -17.88 -5.63 -5.79
N GLU A 28 -18.08 -6.86 -6.20
CA GLU A 28 -17.74 -8.05 -5.42
C GLU A 28 -16.46 -8.66 -5.99
N PHE A 29 -15.49 -8.96 -5.13
CA PHE A 29 -14.25 -9.64 -5.49
C PHE A 29 -14.09 -10.92 -4.68
N ARG A 30 -14.19 -12.09 -5.33
CA ARG A 30 -14.12 -13.42 -4.71
C ARG A 30 -15.07 -13.55 -3.48
N GLY A 31 -16.32 -13.06 -3.62
CA GLY A 31 -17.34 -13.13 -2.57
C GLY A 31 -17.22 -12.08 -1.47
N GLN A 32 -16.32 -11.11 -1.58
CA GLN A 32 -16.14 -10.03 -0.61
C GLN A 32 -16.40 -8.65 -1.23
N PRO A 33 -17.00 -7.71 -0.46
CA PRO A 33 -17.19 -6.34 -0.90
C PRO A 33 -15.84 -5.67 -1.22
N ALA A 34 -15.77 -5.05 -2.38
CA ALA A 34 -14.58 -4.33 -2.84
C ALA A 34 -14.97 -3.09 -3.67
N VAL A 35 -13.98 -2.28 -3.96
CA VAL A 35 -14.10 -1.10 -4.82
C VAL A 35 -13.10 -1.25 -5.96
N CYS A 36 -13.56 -0.96 -7.18
CA CYS A 36 -12.71 -0.81 -8.35
C CYS A 36 -12.61 0.67 -8.70
N ALA A 37 -11.40 1.18 -8.83
CA ALA A 37 -11.09 2.51 -9.33
C ALA A 37 -10.39 2.39 -10.69
N ARG A 38 -10.86 3.15 -11.69
CA ARG A 38 -10.28 3.18 -13.04
C ARG A 38 -9.71 4.56 -13.34
N GLY A 39 -8.45 4.60 -13.65
CA GLY A 39 -7.78 5.82 -14.11
C GLY A 39 -8.14 6.17 -15.56
N ALA A 40 -8.00 7.43 -15.91
CA ALA A 40 -8.24 7.93 -17.27
C ALA A 40 -7.31 7.31 -18.32
N ASP A 41 -6.15 6.82 -17.90
CA ASP A 41 -5.17 6.13 -18.76
C ASP A 41 -5.50 4.64 -18.99
N GLY A 42 -6.62 4.14 -18.42
CA GLY A 42 -7.01 2.74 -18.49
C GLY A 42 -6.42 1.87 -17.39
N SER A 43 -5.59 2.41 -16.51
CA SER A 43 -5.13 1.70 -15.31
C SER A 43 -6.29 1.41 -14.37
N SER A 44 -6.15 0.39 -13.53
CA SER A 44 -7.18 0.04 -12.55
C SER A 44 -6.58 -0.41 -11.22
N LEU A 45 -7.34 -0.14 -10.16
CA LEU A 45 -7.04 -0.49 -8.79
C LEU A 45 -8.24 -1.21 -8.17
N THR A 46 -8.01 -2.36 -7.53
CA THR A 46 -9.05 -3.05 -6.76
C THR A 46 -8.68 -3.05 -5.28
N VAL A 47 -9.60 -2.60 -4.44
CA VAL A 47 -9.41 -2.51 -2.99
C VAL A 47 -10.55 -3.24 -2.28
N ALA A 48 -10.23 -4.25 -1.47
CA ALA A 48 -11.22 -4.90 -0.59
C ALA A 48 -11.62 -3.95 0.54
N LEU A 49 -12.90 -3.95 0.92
CA LEU A 49 -13.32 -3.24 2.14
C LEU A 49 -12.77 -3.92 3.39
N HIS A 50 -12.56 -5.23 3.37
CA HIS A 50 -11.85 -5.96 4.41
C HIS A 50 -10.37 -5.53 4.45
N GLY A 51 -9.97 -4.88 5.53
CA GLY A 51 -8.60 -4.39 5.74
C GLY A 51 -8.21 -3.18 4.90
N ALA A 52 -9.12 -2.55 4.15
CA ALA A 52 -8.80 -1.59 3.09
C ALA A 52 -7.65 -2.10 2.20
N GLN A 53 -7.61 -3.41 2.00
CA GLN A 53 -6.48 -4.05 1.36
C GLN A 53 -6.50 -3.85 -0.15
N VAL A 54 -5.49 -3.19 -0.68
CA VAL A 54 -5.27 -3.11 -2.13
C VAL A 54 -4.94 -4.52 -2.63
N LEU A 55 -5.75 -5.06 -3.54
CA LEU A 55 -5.64 -6.44 -4.05
C LEU A 55 -4.95 -6.52 -5.40
N SER A 56 -5.12 -5.50 -6.23
CA SER A 56 -4.67 -5.48 -7.63
C SER A 56 -4.38 -4.05 -8.05
N TRP A 57 -3.30 -3.85 -8.80
CA TRP A 57 -2.99 -2.64 -9.54
C TRP A 57 -2.54 -3.03 -10.94
N ILE A 58 -3.42 -2.82 -11.92
CA ILE A 58 -3.15 -3.07 -13.34
C ILE A 58 -2.81 -1.72 -13.98
N THR A 59 -1.64 -1.62 -14.57
CA THR A 59 -1.20 -0.43 -15.30
C THR A 59 -1.82 -0.35 -16.71
N ALA A 60 -1.71 0.79 -17.38
CA ALA A 60 -2.33 1.05 -18.68
C ALA A 60 -1.90 0.05 -19.79
N ASP A 61 -0.75 -0.59 -19.63
CA ASP A 61 -0.25 -1.67 -20.51
C ASP A 61 -0.89 -3.05 -20.23
N GLY A 62 -1.84 -3.11 -19.28
CA GLY A 62 -2.55 -4.34 -18.89
C GLY A 62 -1.76 -5.24 -17.93
N VAL A 63 -0.61 -4.81 -17.42
CA VAL A 63 0.23 -5.63 -16.53
C VAL A 63 -0.19 -5.46 -15.07
N GLU A 64 -0.45 -6.57 -14.38
CA GLU A 64 -0.66 -6.61 -12.92
C GLU A 64 0.68 -6.43 -12.21
N ARG A 65 0.75 -5.48 -11.29
CA ARG A 65 1.98 -5.13 -10.57
C ARG A 65 2.04 -5.67 -9.14
N LEU A 66 0.89 -6.11 -8.61
CA LEU A 66 0.82 -6.68 -7.27
C LEU A 66 0.62 -8.20 -7.35
N TYR A 67 1.24 -8.92 -6.43
CA TYR A 67 0.99 -10.34 -6.27
C TYR A 67 -0.20 -10.55 -5.34
N LEU A 68 -1.19 -11.27 -5.81
CA LEU A 68 -2.28 -11.79 -5.00
C LEU A 68 -2.26 -13.32 -5.11
N SER A 69 -2.16 -14.00 -3.97
CA SER A 69 -2.12 -15.46 -3.98
C SER A 69 -3.41 -16.04 -4.58
N PRO A 70 -3.33 -16.97 -5.53
CA PRO A 70 -4.51 -17.67 -6.02
C PRO A 70 -5.20 -18.51 -4.93
N ARG A 71 -4.48 -18.88 -3.85
CA ARG A 71 -5.00 -19.56 -2.66
C ARG A 71 -5.35 -18.63 -1.51
N ALA A 72 -5.33 -17.30 -1.71
CA ALA A 72 -5.71 -16.35 -0.68
C ALA A 72 -7.14 -16.61 -0.19
N ILE A 73 -7.32 -16.55 1.13
CA ILE A 73 -8.61 -16.77 1.80
C ILE A 73 -9.39 -15.47 1.81
N PHE A 74 -10.66 -15.53 1.41
CA PHE A 74 -11.61 -14.41 1.36
C PHE A 74 -12.83 -14.73 2.22
N ASP A 75 -12.61 -14.93 3.52
CA ASP A 75 -13.66 -15.26 4.50
C ASP A 75 -14.15 -14.05 5.31
N GLY A 76 -13.60 -12.86 5.08
CA GLY A 76 -13.92 -11.65 5.82
C GLY A 76 -13.35 -11.63 7.26
N GLN A 77 -12.48 -12.57 7.62
CA GLN A 77 -11.86 -12.69 8.95
C GLN A 77 -10.32 -12.78 8.86
N ALA A 78 -9.81 -13.66 8.01
CA ALA A 78 -8.36 -13.80 7.81
C ALA A 78 -7.77 -12.63 7.02
N ALA A 79 -6.48 -12.35 7.23
CA ALA A 79 -5.74 -11.46 6.36
C ALA A 79 -5.57 -12.11 4.98
N ILE A 80 -5.83 -11.36 3.91
CA ILE A 80 -5.71 -11.83 2.53
C ILE A 80 -4.22 -11.90 2.15
N ARG A 81 -3.76 -13.04 1.61
CA ARG A 81 -2.36 -13.22 1.19
C ARG A 81 -2.08 -12.51 -0.13
N GLY A 82 -1.29 -11.43 -0.10
CA GLY A 82 -0.91 -10.65 -1.27
C GLY A 82 -1.46 -9.23 -1.25
N GLY A 83 -1.32 -8.51 -2.35
CA GLY A 83 -1.70 -7.09 -2.41
C GLY A 83 -0.92 -6.22 -1.43
N VAL A 84 -1.60 -5.34 -0.71
CA VAL A 84 -0.98 -4.46 0.29
C VAL A 84 -1.76 -4.50 1.61
N PRO A 85 -1.54 -5.51 2.47
CA PRO A 85 -2.10 -5.52 3.83
C PRO A 85 -1.55 -4.37 4.69
N ILE A 86 -2.41 -3.77 5.51
CA ILE A 86 -2.04 -2.73 6.48
C ILE A 86 -1.66 -3.41 7.81
N CYS A 87 -0.38 -3.40 8.15
CA CYS A 87 0.10 -3.85 9.46
C CYS A 87 0.03 -2.69 10.44
N CYS A 88 -0.96 -2.68 11.34
CA CYS A 88 -1.18 -1.64 12.34
C CYS A 88 -2.17 -2.14 13.42
N PRO A 89 -2.06 -1.71 14.70
CA PRO A 89 -1.06 -0.79 15.28
C PRO A 89 0.22 -1.50 15.75
N GLN A 90 0.45 -2.76 15.36
CA GLN A 90 1.62 -3.58 15.67
C GLN A 90 2.18 -4.20 14.40
N PHE A 91 3.50 -4.37 14.34
CA PHE A 91 4.17 -5.14 13.29
C PHE A 91 4.67 -6.49 13.81
N ASN A 92 4.47 -7.54 13.03
CA ASN A 92 4.80 -8.92 13.38
C ASN A 92 4.25 -9.30 14.78
N GLN A 93 5.01 -10.03 15.57
CA GLN A 93 4.70 -10.39 16.96
C GLN A 93 5.41 -9.46 17.98
N ARG A 94 5.66 -8.19 17.60
CA ARG A 94 6.37 -7.21 18.43
C ARG A 94 5.42 -6.48 19.38
N GLY A 95 4.68 -7.22 20.21
CA GLY A 95 3.73 -6.71 21.20
C GLY A 95 2.67 -7.72 21.57
N MET A 96 1.62 -7.28 22.24
CA MET A 96 0.57 -8.13 22.82
C MET A 96 -0.62 -8.38 21.89
N LEU A 97 -0.67 -7.67 20.76
CA LEU A 97 -1.76 -7.78 19.79
C LEU A 97 -1.53 -8.98 18.84
N PRO A 98 -2.54 -9.40 18.07
CA PRO A 98 -2.36 -10.38 17.01
C PRO A 98 -1.24 -9.99 16.06
N LYS A 99 -0.60 -10.99 15.44
CA LYS A 99 0.49 -10.76 14.47
C LYS A 99 0.10 -9.72 13.42
N HIS A 100 0.88 -8.64 13.29
CA HIS A 100 0.66 -7.49 12.43
C HIS A 100 -0.54 -6.61 12.80
N GLY A 101 -1.00 -6.66 14.06
CA GLY A 101 -2.15 -5.90 14.52
C GLY A 101 -3.48 -6.44 13.98
N PHE A 102 -4.50 -5.59 13.92
CA PHE A 102 -5.87 -6.01 13.60
C PHE A 102 -6.51 -5.21 12.45
N MET A 103 -5.94 -4.08 12.03
CA MET A 103 -6.60 -3.19 11.05
C MET A 103 -6.84 -3.87 9.70
N ARG A 104 -5.97 -4.82 9.30
CA ARG A 104 -6.13 -5.62 8.08
C ARG A 104 -7.21 -6.70 8.14
N ASN A 105 -7.80 -6.93 9.32
CA ASN A 105 -8.83 -7.94 9.56
C ASN A 105 -10.21 -7.33 9.85
N LEU A 106 -10.37 -6.03 9.64
CA LEU A 106 -11.60 -5.30 9.93
C LEU A 106 -12.20 -4.70 8.64
N PRO A 107 -13.53 -4.52 8.58
CA PRO A 107 -14.15 -3.80 7.48
C PRO A 107 -13.86 -2.30 7.60
N TRP A 108 -13.47 -1.70 6.48
CA TRP A 108 -13.29 -0.26 6.31
C TRP A 108 -14.44 0.31 5.48
N GLU A 109 -14.73 1.58 5.68
CA GLU A 109 -15.77 2.29 4.96
C GLU A 109 -15.17 3.17 3.86
N THR A 110 -15.79 3.16 2.68
CA THR A 110 -15.45 4.12 1.63
C THR A 110 -15.99 5.48 1.99
N GLN A 111 -15.18 6.52 1.82
CA GLN A 111 -15.67 7.89 1.86
C GLN A 111 -15.97 8.36 0.43
N ALA A 112 -16.99 9.21 0.27
CA ALA A 112 -17.27 9.86 -1.01
C ALA A 112 -16.01 10.60 -1.49
N ALA A 113 -15.41 10.10 -2.57
CA ALA A 113 -13.98 10.28 -2.82
C ALA A 113 -13.64 11.44 -3.76
N HIS A 114 -14.62 12.18 -4.26
CA HIS A 114 -14.33 13.26 -5.21
C HIS A 114 -14.45 14.60 -4.53
N THR A 115 -13.32 15.12 -4.05
CA THR A 115 -13.20 16.57 -3.90
C THR A 115 -12.53 17.13 -5.15
N PRO A 116 -12.83 18.36 -5.58
CA PRO A 116 -12.14 18.99 -6.72
C PRO A 116 -10.62 19.00 -6.57
N GLU A 117 -10.12 18.94 -5.31
CA GLU A 117 -8.69 19.00 -4.97
C GLU A 117 -7.98 17.63 -5.09
N THR A 118 -8.73 16.49 -5.05
CA THR A 118 -8.15 15.13 -5.11
C THR A 118 -8.98 14.22 -6.01
N PRO A 119 -9.08 14.50 -7.32
CA PRO A 119 -10.00 13.81 -8.23
C PRO A 119 -9.62 12.34 -8.47
N ASP A 120 -8.34 11.97 -8.31
CA ASP A 120 -7.80 10.64 -8.61
C ASP A 120 -7.44 9.85 -7.35
N THR A 121 -8.16 10.07 -6.25
CA THR A 121 -7.88 9.42 -4.95
C THR A 121 -9.10 8.68 -4.43
N LEU A 122 -8.94 7.37 -4.21
CA LEU A 122 -9.87 6.53 -3.45
C LEU A 122 -9.52 6.62 -1.97
N ARG A 123 -10.53 6.88 -1.11
CA ARG A 123 -10.33 6.99 0.34
C ARG A 123 -11.19 5.97 1.10
N LEU A 124 -10.55 5.25 2.03
CA LEU A 124 -11.21 4.36 2.98
C LEU A 124 -10.86 4.77 4.41
N THR A 125 -11.79 4.59 5.34
CA THR A 125 -11.63 4.98 6.73
C THR A 125 -12.04 3.83 7.67
N LEU A 126 -11.28 3.66 8.75
CA LEU A 126 -11.60 2.82 9.88
C LEU A 126 -11.58 3.70 11.14
N ARG A 127 -12.64 3.58 11.96
CA ARG A 127 -12.68 4.19 13.30
C ARG A 127 -12.67 3.13 14.37
N ASP A 128 -12.26 3.51 15.55
CA ASP A 128 -12.37 2.64 16.69
C ASP A 128 -13.83 2.25 16.97
N SER A 129 -13.99 1.13 17.60
CA SER A 129 -15.28 0.54 17.98
C SER A 129 -15.15 -0.10 19.37
N GLU A 130 -16.26 -0.51 19.95
CA GLU A 130 -16.23 -1.28 21.20
C GLU A 130 -15.35 -2.54 21.08
N ALA A 131 -15.40 -3.21 19.93
CA ALA A 131 -14.59 -4.40 19.67
C ALA A 131 -13.10 -4.10 19.58
N THR A 132 -12.69 -3.04 18.88
CA THR A 132 -11.27 -2.66 18.79
C THR A 132 -10.73 -2.17 20.11
N ARG A 133 -11.53 -1.44 20.90
CA ARG A 133 -11.12 -0.95 22.23
C ARG A 133 -10.90 -2.07 23.25
N LYS A 134 -11.55 -3.24 23.07
CA LYS A 134 -11.25 -4.44 23.88
C LYS A 134 -9.87 -5.02 23.58
N LEU A 135 -9.37 -4.87 22.35
CA LEU A 135 -8.05 -5.33 21.94
C LEU A 135 -6.97 -4.28 22.21
N TRP A 136 -7.28 -3.04 21.89
CA TRP A 136 -6.38 -1.88 21.97
C TRP A 136 -7.20 -0.68 22.44
N PRO A 137 -7.11 -0.30 23.75
CA PRO A 137 -8.06 0.59 24.42
C PRO A 137 -7.82 2.07 24.07
N HIS A 138 -7.80 2.39 22.77
CA HIS A 138 -7.58 3.74 22.26
C HIS A 138 -8.64 4.14 21.24
N ALA A 139 -8.98 5.42 21.24
CA ALA A 139 -9.79 6.02 20.20
C ALA A 139 -8.89 6.50 19.05
N PHE A 140 -9.26 6.12 17.82
CA PHE A 140 -8.47 6.45 16.63
C PHE A 140 -9.35 6.61 15.38
N GLU A 141 -8.81 7.33 14.40
CA GLU A 141 -9.24 7.23 13.02
C GLU A 141 -8.04 6.84 12.17
N ALA A 142 -8.19 5.79 11.38
CA ALA A 142 -7.23 5.39 10.35
C ALA A 142 -7.83 5.67 8.96
N ARG A 143 -7.03 6.23 8.04
CA ARG A 143 -7.44 6.53 6.69
C ARG A 143 -6.41 5.99 5.70
N LEU A 144 -6.87 5.24 4.70
CA LEU A 144 -6.07 4.86 3.54
C LEU A 144 -6.51 5.72 2.36
N GLU A 145 -5.55 6.37 1.73
CA GLU A 145 -5.71 7.09 0.47
C GLU A 145 -4.91 6.37 -0.61
N ALA A 146 -5.58 5.97 -1.68
CA ALA A 146 -4.97 5.34 -2.84
C ALA A 146 -5.13 6.28 -4.05
N THR A 147 -4.03 6.81 -4.54
CA THR A 147 -4.01 7.74 -5.68
C THR A 147 -3.42 7.05 -6.90
N LEU A 148 -4.18 7.06 -8.00
CA LEU A 148 -3.74 6.61 -9.32
C LEU A 148 -3.29 7.79 -10.16
N ALA A 149 -2.17 7.62 -10.85
CA ALA A 149 -1.72 8.50 -11.92
C ALA A 149 -1.07 7.65 -13.01
N ALA A 150 -0.78 8.22 -14.18
CA ALA A 150 -0.18 7.48 -15.29
C ALA A 150 1.09 6.74 -14.83
N GLY A 151 1.03 5.39 -14.85
CA GLY A 151 2.11 4.51 -14.41
C GLY A 151 2.49 4.60 -12.93
N LYS A 152 1.64 5.20 -12.06
CA LYS A 152 1.95 5.40 -10.63
C LYS A 152 0.79 5.00 -9.74
N LEU A 153 1.11 4.35 -8.63
CA LEU A 153 0.23 4.12 -7.50
C LEU A 153 0.88 4.68 -6.24
N ARG A 154 0.18 5.55 -5.53
CA ARG A 154 0.58 6.01 -4.20
C ARG A 154 -0.45 5.59 -3.17
N LEU A 155 0.01 4.96 -2.10
CA LEU A 155 -0.79 4.55 -0.94
C LEU A 155 -0.32 5.35 0.27
N ALA A 156 -1.21 6.09 0.91
CA ALA A 156 -0.93 6.86 2.10
C ALA A 156 -1.83 6.40 3.26
N LEU A 157 -1.22 5.94 4.34
CA LEU A 157 -1.90 5.60 5.59
C LEU A 157 -1.77 6.77 6.56
N THR A 158 -2.89 7.32 6.99
CA THR A 158 -2.95 8.35 8.02
C THR A 158 -3.57 7.76 9.28
N LEU A 159 -2.95 8.01 10.43
CA LEU A 159 -3.49 7.69 11.75
C LEU A 159 -3.70 8.98 12.53
N LEU A 160 -4.89 9.19 13.05
CA LEU A 160 -5.28 10.31 13.90
C LEU A 160 -5.59 9.78 15.30
N ASN A 161 -4.97 10.37 16.30
CA ASN A 161 -5.33 10.12 17.70
C ASN A 161 -6.57 10.94 18.06
N THR A 162 -7.71 10.27 18.19
CA THR A 162 -8.97 10.87 18.64
C THR A 162 -9.24 10.65 20.11
N ASP A 163 -8.28 10.04 20.83
CA ASP A 163 -8.35 9.82 22.28
C ASP A 163 -7.93 11.07 23.07
N HIS A 164 -8.17 11.04 24.38
CA HIS A 164 -7.72 12.06 25.33
C HIS A 164 -6.30 11.80 25.87
N ALA A 165 -5.76 10.61 25.63
CA ALA A 165 -4.42 10.19 26.04
C ALA A 165 -3.51 9.91 24.83
N PRO A 166 -2.19 10.08 24.96
CA PRO A 166 -1.26 9.64 23.93
C PRO A 166 -1.21 8.11 23.87
N TRP A 167 -0.96 7.58 22.67
CA TRP A 167 -0.73 6.16 22.44
C TRP A 167 0.40 5.93 21.44
N THR A 168 0.94 4.71 21.43
CA THR A 168 2.01 4.31 20.54
C THR A 168 1.54 3.27 19.55
N PHE A 169 2.12 3.28 18.35
CA PHE A 169 1.86 2.29 17.31
C PHE A 169 3.09 2.02 16.46
N ALA A 170 3.08 0.89 15.77
CA ALA A 170 3.91 0.59 14.62
C ALA A 170 3.01 0.37 13.40
N ALA A 171 3.51 0.73 12.22
CA ALA A 171 2.76 0.57 10.98
C ALA A 171 3.65 0.13 9.81
N ALA A 172 3.08 -0.65 8.89
CA ALA A 172 3.69 -0.97 7.61
C ALA A 172 2.63 -1.16 6.52
N LEU A 173 2.97 -0.76 5.31
CA LEU A 173 2.28 -1.16 4.07
C LEU A 173 3.01 -2.40 3.54
N HIS A 174 2.43 -3.59 3.79
CA HIS A 174 3.07 -4.88 3.50
C HIS A 174 2.90 -5.26 2.03
N THR A 175 3.56 -4.53 1.16
CA THR A 175 3.37 -4.59 -0.30
C THR A 175 3.98 -5.82 -0.91
N TYR A 176 3.14 -6.68 -1.50
CA TYR A 176 3.54 -7.83 -2.30
C TYR A 176 3.64 -7.41 -3.77
N LEU A 177 4.84 -7.22 -4.26
CA LEU A 177 5.10 -6.92 -5.66
C LEU A 177 5.06 -8.22 -6.49
N ARG A 178 4.41 -8.18 -7.64
CA ARG A 178 4.44 -9.29 -8.59
C ARG A 178 5.77 -9.30 -9.34
N VAL A 179 6.35 -10.48 -9.44
CA VAL A 179 7.53 -10.75 -10.25
C VAL A 179 7.30 -11.99 -11.12
N ASP A 180 7.94 -12.06 -12.29
CA ASP A 180 7.80 -13.19 -13.19
C ASP A 180 8.52 -14.42 -12.63
N ASP A 181 9.76 -14.25 -12.17
CA ASP A 181 10.53 -15.26 -11.46
C ASP A 181 11.51 -14.56 -10.51
N ILE A 182 11.40 -14.83 -9.22
CA ILE A 182 12.25 -14.24 -8.18
C ILE A 182 13.75 -14.45 -8.43
N ALA A 183 14.13 -15.56 -9.08
CA ALA A 183 15.52 -15.85 -9.42
C ALA A 183 16.11 -14.91 -10.49
N GLN A 184 15.26 -14.19 -11.24
CA GLN A 184 15.66 -13.22 -12.27
C GLN A 184 15.54 -11.78 -11.80
N VAL A 185 15.14 -11.57 -10.54
CA VAL A 185 14.91 -10.25 -9.95
C VAL A 185 16.15 -9.77 -9.22
N ARG A 186 16.39 -8.46 -9.30
CA ARG A 186 17.31 -7.78 -8.40
C ARG A 186 16.66 -6.51 -7.83
N LEU A 187 16.89 -6.27 -6.55
CA LEU A 187 16.47 -5.04 -5.87
C LEU A 187 17.70 -4.17 -5.62
N GLU A 188 17.72 -2.99 -6.24
CA GLU A 188 18.80 -2.03 -6.17
C GLU A 188 18.45 -0.85 -5.25
N GLY A 189 19.45 -0.20 -4.65
CA GLY A 189 19.30 1.03 -3.88
C GLY A 189 19.44 0.87 -2.37
N LEU A 190 19.73 -0.34 -1.86
CA LEU A 190 19.93 -0.60 -0.43
C LEU A 190 21.42 -0.65 -0.02
N GLN A 191 22.36 -0.57 -0.96
CA GLN A 191 23.79 -0.54 -0.64
C GLN A 191 24.12 0.63 0.30
N GLY A 192 24.82 0.35 1.39
CA GLY A 192 25.18 1.32 2.43
C GLY A 192 24.11 1.51 3.51
N ALA A 193 22.91 0.93 3.39
CA ALA A 193 21.89 0.99 4.42
C ALA A 193 22.21 0.05 5.59
N ASN A 194 21.87 0.46 6.81
CA ASN A 194 21.85 -0.45 7.95
C ASN A 194 20.78 -1.53 7.72
N ARG A 195 21.17 -2.78 7.91
CA ARG A 195 20.32 -3.97 7.74
C ARG A 195 20.24 -4.76 9.04
N TRP A 196 19.09 -5.22 9.39
CA TRP A 196 18.86 -6.30 10.32
C TRP A 196 18.34 -7.53 9.55
N ASP A 197 19.16 -8.57 9.45
CA ASP A 197 18.77 -9.89 8.95
C ASP A 197 18.01 -10.61 10.08
N SER A 198 16.69 -10.66 9.99
CA SER A 198 15.83 -11.22 11.05
C SER A 198 15.91 -12.73 11.14
N LEU A 199 16.37 -13.43 10.09
CA LEU A 199 16.55 -14.89 10.11
C LEU A 199 17.77 -15.32 10.93
N ARG A 200 18.82 -14.46 10.98
CA ARG A 200 20.07 -14.70 11.69
C ARG A 200 20.24 -13.87 12.94
N ASP A 201 19.30 -12.94 13.16
CA ASP A 201 19.41 -11.86 14.17
C ASP A 201 20.75 -11.10 14.09
N ASP A 202 21.18 -10.80 12.85
CA ASP A 202 22.43 -10.12 12.56
C ASP A 202 22.20 -8.70 12.04
N ARG A 203 23.01 -7.76 12.54
CA ARG A 203 22.95 -6.33 12.15
C ARG A 203 24.27 -5.91 11.52
N HIS A 204 24.17 -5.45 10.27
CA HIS A 204 25.34 -5.00 9.50
C HIS A 204 24.93 -3.94 8.46
N VAL A 205 25.92 -3.36 7.80
CA VAL A 205 25.68 -2.47 6.64
C VAL A 205 25.62 -3.33 5.39
N GLU A 206 24.59 -3.13 4.57
CA GLU A 206 24.46 -3.81 3.28
C GLU A 206 25.57 -3.38 2.33
N THR A 207 26.34 -4.31 1.83
CA THR A 207 27.46 -4.03 0.94
C THR A 207 27.18 -4.37 -0.52
N ALA A 208 26.18 -5.21 -0.78
CA ALA A 208 25.83 -5.62 -2.12
C ALA A 208 25.21 -4.45 -2.92
N PRO A 209 25.62 -4.24 -4.18
CA PRO A 209 25.02 -3.21 -5.03
C PRO A 209 23.57 -3.51 -5.41
N ALA A 210 23.17 -4.79 -5.36
CA ALA A 210 21.83 -5.27 -5.57
C ALA A 210 21.57 -6.53 -4.75
N LEU A 211 20.35 -6.72 -4.28
CA LEU A 211 19.90 -7.95 -3.64
C LEU A 211 19.40 -8.94 -4.68
N HIS A 212 19.72 -10.23 -4.47
CA HIS A 212 19.23 -11.38 -5.19
C HIS A 212 18.59 -12.36 -4.21
N PHE A 213 17.65 -13.17 -4.66
CA PHE A 213 16.76 -13.97 -3.80
C PHE A 213 16.79 -15.44 -4.26
N ASP A 214 17.63 -16.23 -3.65
CA ASP A 214 17.80 -17.68 -3.91
C ASP A 214 17.29 -18.57 -2.76
N ALA A 215 16.97 -17.97 -1.62
CA ALA A 215 16.45 -18.62 -0.42
C ALA A 215 15.44 -17.72 0.30
N GLU A 216 14.97 -18.16 1.47
CA GLU A 216 14.18 -17.32 2.37
C GLU A 216 14.96 -16.03 2.69
N PHE A 217 14.28 -14.90 2.55
CA PHE A 217 14.85 -13.60 2.80
C PHE A 217 13.89 -12.79 3.69
N ASP A 218 14.37 -12.33 4.83
CA ASP A 218 13.60 -11.48 5.76
C ASP A 218 14.54 -10.48 6.41
N SER A 219 14.44 -9.22 6.01
CA SER A 219 15.35 -8.19 6.49
C SER A 219 14.67 -6.83 6.59
N VAL A 220 15.07 -6.10 7.61
CA VAL A 220 14.67 -4.71 7.85
C VAL A 220 15.85 -3.80 7.54
N TYR A 221 15.64 -2.83 6.69
CA TYR A 221 16.64 -1.84 6.32
C TYR A 221 16.27 -0.46 6.83
N ALA A 222 17.23 0.36 7.20
CA ALA A 222 17.02 1.80 7.27
C ALA A 222 16.53 2.30 5.91
N ALA A 223 15.47 3.11 5.89
CA ALA A 223 14.87 3.59 4.66
C ALA A 223 15.87 4.35 3.78
N PRO A 224 16.02 3.98 2.51
CA PRO A 224 16.99 4.63 1.63
C PRO A 224 16.50 6.05 1.27
N PRO A 225 17.44 7.00 1.07
CA PRO A 225 17.09 8.37 0.70
C PRO A 225 16.64 8.53 -0.76
N LYS A 226 16.81 7.50 -1.58
CA LYS A 226 16.44 7.46 -3.00
C LYS A 226 15.47 6.30 -3.25
N PRO A 227 14.66 6.36 -4.33
CA PRO A 227 13.81 5.25 -4.71
C PRO A 227 14.63 3.96 -4.90
N LEU A 228 14.06 2.85 -4.43
CA LEU A 228 14.53 1.52 -4.78
C LEU A 228 14.11 1.18 -6.21
N ARG A 229 14.85 0.30 -6.85
CA ARG A 229 14.56 -0.18 -8.19
C ARG A 229 14.44 -1.70 -8.18
N LEU A 230 13.23 -2.20 -8.38
CA LEU A 230 12.98 -3.62 -8.64
C LEU A 230 13.14 -3.85 -10.13
N VAL A 231 14.23 -4.50 -10.53
CA VAL A 231 14.59 -4.75 -11.92
C VAL A 231 14.32 -6.20 -12.27
N GLN A 232 13.59 -6.45 -13.33
CA GLN A 232 13.26 -7.77 -13.88
C GLN A 232 13.19 -7.71 -15.41
N PRO A 233 13.18 -8.84 -16.13
CA PRO A 233 13.15 -8.84 -17.60
C PRO A 233 12.00 -8.04 -18.22
N ALA A 234 10.83 -8.03 -17.57
CA ALA A 234 9.65 -7.30 -18.01
C ALA A 234 9.72 -5.78 -17.79
N GLY A 235 10.74 -5.26 -17.11
CA GLY A 235 10.90 -3.82 -16.86
C GLY A 235 11.36 -3.50 -15.43
N THR A 236 11.30 -2.24 -15.10
CA THR A 236 11.70 -1.73 -13.78
C THR A 236 10.51 -1.10 -13.08
N LEU A 237 10.39 -1.37 -11.76
CA LEU A 237 9.47 -0.69 -10.87
C LEU A 237 10.27 0.12 -9.86
N GLU A 238 10.05 1.43 -9.81
CA GLU A 238 10.62 2.29 -8.78
C GLU A 238 9.70 2.31 -7.55
N ILE A 239 10.32 2.21 -6.36
CA ILE A 239 9.62 2.15 -5.08
C ILE A 239 10.17 3.25 -4.19
N SER A 240 9.32 4.17 -3.75
CA SER A 240 9.67 5.23 -2.82
C SER A 240 8.72 5.26 -1.64
N GLN A 241 9.17 5.84 -0.54
CA GLN A 241 8.37 5.97 0.68
C GLN A 241 8.60 7.31 1.36
N SER A 242 7.67 7.68 2.26
CA SER A 242 7.78 8.91 3.05
C SER A 242 8.92 8.83 4.06
N ALA A 243 9.48 9.98 4.43
CA ALA A 243 10.46 10.08 5.52
C ALA A 243 9.90 9.65 6.89
N SER A 244 8.58 9.61 7.05
CA SER A 244 7.91 9.09 8.25
C SER A 244 7.94 7.56 8.36
N CYS A 245 8.16 6.86 7.23
CA CYS A 245 8.47 5.43 7.18
C CYS A 245 9.99 5.28 7.21
N THR A 246 10.55 5.06 8.37
CA THR A 246 12.00 5.05 8.59
C THR A 246 12.67 3.72 8.25
N GLU A 247 11.87 2.68 8.01
CA GLU A 247 12.37 1.36 7.62
C GLU A 247 11.74 0.90 6.30
N THR A 248 12.48 0.05 5.60
CA THR A 248 12.03 -0.76 4.47
C THR A 248 12.18 -2.23 4.85
N VAL A 249 11.10 -3.00 4.80
CA VAL A 249 11.16 -4.45 4.97
C VAL A 249 11.22 -5.11 3.61
N VAL A 250 12.15 -6.05 3.46
CA VAL A 250 12.25 -6.90 2.26
C VAL A 250 12.05 -8.34 2.68
N TRP A 251 11.05 -9.02 2.09
CA TRP A 251 10.70 -10.37 2.45
C TRP A 251 10.35 -11.24 1.23
N ASN A 252 10.88 -12.44 1.23
CA ASN A 252 10.43 -13.55 0.39
C ASN A 252 10.49 -14.84 1.20
N PRO A 253 9.44 -15.66 1.26
CA PRO A 253 9.42 -16.87 2.08
C PRO A 253 10.38 -17.97 1.59
N GLY A 254 10.89 -17.89 0.37
CA GLY A 254 11.64 -18.98 -0.22
C GLY A 254 10.80 -20.26 -0.37
N ALA A 255 11.41 -21.34 -0.84
CA ALA A 255 10.71 -22.59 -1.10
C ALA A 255 10.22 -23.29 0.18
N VAL A 256 11.05 -23.29 1.24
CA VAL A 256 10.77 -24.08 2.44
C VAL A 256 9.64 -23.49 3.28
N LEU A 257 9.67 -22.18 3.55
CA LEU A 257 8.57 -21.50 4.26
C LEU A 257 7.35 -21.37 3.36
N GLY A 258 7.53 -21.04 2.06
CA GLY A 258 6.44 -20.92 1.09
C GLY A 258 5.54 -22.15 1.04
N ALA A 259 6.13 -23.34 1.03
CA ALA A 259 5.40 -24.63 1.03
C ALA A 259 4.58 -24.86 2.32
N LYS A 260 4.89 -24.17 3.42
CA LYS A 260 4.15 -24.26 4.70
C LYS A 260 2.98 -23.27 4.79
N LEU A 261 2.90 -22.31 3.89
CA LEU A 261 1.83 -21.30 3.87
C LEU A 261 0.60 -21.87 3.14
N ALA A 262 -0.43 -22.26 3.89
CA ALA A 262 -1.61 -22.90 3.33
C ALA A 262 -2.36 -22.02 2.32
N ASP A 263 -2.25 -20.69 2.48
CA ASP A 263 -2.85 -19.65 1.65
C ASP A 263 -1.97 -19.18 0.47
N MET A 264 -0.88 -19.97 0.16
CA MET A 264 0.01 -19.72 -0.97
C MET A 264 0.27 -21.04 -1.72
N PRO A 265 0.35 -21.05 -3.06
CA PRO A 265 0.89 -22.20 -3.82
C PRO A 265 2.33 -22.51 -3.42
N GLU A 266 2.76 -23.75 -3.58
CA GLU A 266 4.14 -24.17 -3.24
C GLU A 266 5.20 -23.35 -4.00
N ASP A 267 4.92 -22.97 -5.25
CA ASP A 267 5.76 -22.13 -6.10
C ASP A 267 5.45 -20.62 -5.99
N GLY A 268 4.47 -20.26 -5.16
CA GLY A 268 4.01 -18.86 -5.03
C GLY A 268 5.11 -17.88 -4.64
N PHE A 269 6.12 -18.33 -3.88
CA PHE A 269 7.31 -17.55 -3.53
C PHE A 269 8.09 -17.07 -4.77
N ARG A 270 8.03 -17.80 -5.89
CA ARG A 270 8.73 -17.43 -7.12
C ARG A 270 8.14 -16.20 -7.79
N HIS A 271 6.88 -15.88 -7.49
CA HIS A 271 6.12 -14.83 -8.19
C HIS A 271 5.86 -13.59 -7.34
N MET A 272 6.55 -13.45 -6.22
CA MET A 272 6.38 -12.30 -5.33
C MET A 272 7.69 -11.84 -4.70
N LEU A 273 7.75 -10.56 -4.38
CA LEU A 273 8.71 -9.98 -3.46
C LEU A 273 7.97 -8.93 -2.61
N CYS A 274 8.06 -9.02 -1.29
CA CYS A 274 7.61 -7.94 -0.44
C CYS A 274 8.68 -6.86 -0.32
N VAL A 275 8.26 -5.61 -0.58
CA VAL A 275 9.05 -4.41 -0.30
C VAL A 275 8.10 -3.44 0.41
N GLU A 276 8.30 -3.27 1.71
CA GLU A 276 7.32 -2.64 2.59
C GLU A 276 7.82 -1.27 3.07
N ALA A 277 6.96 -0.27 3.03
CA ALA A 277 7.20 1.00 3.72
C ALA A 277 6.76 0.86 5.18
N ALA A 278 7.69 1.02 6.12
CA ALA A 278 7.47 0.67 7.51
C ALA A 278 7.96 1.73 8.51
N ARG A 279 7.30 1.77 9.66
CA ARG A 279 7.71 2.45 10.88
C ARG A 279 7.55 1.45 12.03
N ILE A 280 8.60 0.66 12.32
CA ILE A 280 8.48 -0.56 13.14
C ILE A 280 9.57 -0.75 14.21
N ASP A 281 10.74 -0.18 14.03
CA ASP A 281 11.82 -0.32 15.03
C ASP A 281 11.61 0.63 16.21
N GLU A 282 11.15 1.84 15.95
CA GLU A 282 10.75 2.81 16.94
C GLU A 282 9.28 3.17 16.79
N PRO A 283 8.38 2.66 17.64
CA PRO A 283 6.96 3.01 17.60
C PRO A 283 6.73 4.51 17.69
N VAL A 284 5.74 4.99 16.96
CA VAL A 284 5.36 6.40 16.97
C VAL A 284 4.52 6.68 18.20
N LEU A 285 4.93 7.66 19.02
CA LEU A 285 4.08 8.23 20.06
C LEU A 285 3.21 9.33 19.43
N LEU A 286 1.90 9.17 19.49
CA LEU A 286 0.94 10.10 18.92
C LEU A 286 0.14 10.77 20.05
N ALA A 287 0.33 12.09 20.22
CA ALA A 287 -0.40 12.88 21.18
C ALA A 287 -1.88 13.04 20.82
N PRO A 288 -2.78 13.36 21.78
CA PRO A 288 -4.17 13.66 21.49
C PRO A 288 -4.34 14.71 20.40
N GLY A 289 -5.22 14.45 19.43
CA GLY A 289 -5.47 15.33 18.28
C GLY A 289 -4.35 15.37 17.23
N ALA A 290 -3.22 14.73 17.47
CA ALA A 290 -2.14 14.64 16.49
C ALA A 290 -2.40 13.56 15.44
N GLN A 291 -1.80 13.75 14.26
CA GLN A 291 -1.82 12.75 13.19
C GLN A 291 -0.42 12.39 12.73
N TRP A 292 -0.27 11.17 12.23
CA TRP A 292 0.89 10.67 11.51
C TRP A 292 0.44 10.19 10.13
N GLN A 293 1.27 10.41 9.12
CA GLN A 293 1.05 9.85 7.80
C GLN A 293 2.33 9.18 7.29
N GLY A 294 2.20 7.92 6.85
CA GLY A 294 3.20 7.21 6.09
C GLY A 294 2.67 6.85 4.71
N TRP A 295 3.53 6.87 3.68
CA TRP A 295 3.13 6.50 2.34
C TRP A 295 4.20 5.69 1.62
N GLN A 296 3.75 4.89 0.66
CA GLN A 296 4.56 4.24 -0.36
C GLN A 296 4.06 4.61 -1.75
N GLN A 297 4.98 4.78 -2.69
CA GLN A 297 4.68 5.03 -4.10
C GLN A 297 5.41 4.05 -4.98
N LEU A 298 4.69 3.46 -5.91
CA LEU A 298 5.17 2.58 -6.96
C LEU A 298 5.10 3.34 -8.29
N CYS A 299 6.15 3.28 -9.09
CA CYS A 299 6.20 3.94 -10.40
C CYS A 299 6.80 2.99 -11.44
N VAL A 300 6.08 2.75 -12.51
CA VAL A 300 6.58 1.99 -13.67
C VAL A 300 7.43 2.92 -14.53
N SER A 301 8.64 2.49 -14.87
CA SER A 301 9.60 3.22 -15.71
C SER A 301 9.91 2.47 -17.00
#